data_63c93aca67f682515b97a20098c9c088
#
_entry.id   63c93aca67f682515b97a20098c9c088
#
_cell.length_a   1.000
_cell.length_b   1.000
_cell.length_c   1.000
_cell.angle_alpha   90.00
_cell.angle_beta   90.00
_cell.angle_gamma   90.00
#
_symmetry.space_group_name_H-M   'P 1'
#
loop_
_entity.id
_entity.type
_entity.pdbx_description
1 polymer ?
#
loop_
_entity_poly.entity_id
_entity_poly.type
_entity_poly.pdbx_seq_one_letter_code
_entity_poly.pdbx_strand_id
1 'polypeptide(L)'
;MENTEAKRNIKLIAFDLDGTTLHGFAELSERNRRAMEKANDADILVVPATGRVRNFIPPCLTELPFIRYAITSNGGAVWDVLENKVLCTDLIPTETALEVQKIFDDYE
;
A
#
# COMPACT_ATOMS: atom_id res chain seq x y z
N MET A 1 0.32 22.21 -24.78
CA MET A 1 -0.15 23.30 -23.98
C MET A 1 0.42 23.24 -22.58
N GLU A 2 0.92 24.31 -22.16
CA GLU A 2 1.57 24.36 -20.89
C GLU A 2 0.61 24.76 -19.78
N ASN A 3 0.64 24.05 -18.69
CA ASN A 3 -0.14 24.40 -17.54
C ASN A 3 0.67 25.28 -16.61
N THR A 4 0.39 26.56 -16.64
CA THR A 4 1.09 27.54 -15.81
C THR A 4 0.39 27.80 -14.49
N GLU A 5 -0.69 27.06 -14.23
CA GLU A 5 -1.40 27.24 -12.99
C GLU A 5 -0.61 26.77 -11.79
N ALA A 6 -1.11 27.06 -10.62
CA ALA A 6 -0.44 26.76 -9.38
C ALA A 6 0.10 25.33 -9.34
N LYS A 7 1.33 25.17 -8.94
CA LYS A 7 1.92 23.86 -8.73
C LYS A 7 1.16 23.15 -7.62
N ARG A 8 0.83 21.90 -7.86
CA ARG A 8 0.23 21.09 -6.83
C ARG A 8 1.28 20.76 -5.79
N ASN A 9 0.93 20.93 -4.54
CA ASN A 9 1.83 20.61 -3.43
C ASN A 9 1.56 19.18 -2.96
N ILE A 10 1.99 18.22 -3.77
CA ILE A 10 1.81 16.80 -3.48
C ILE A 10 2.85 16.37 -2.46
N LYS A 11 2.40 15.76 -1.37
CA LYS A 11 3.25 15.30 -0.27
C LYS A 11 3.30 13.79 -0.15
N LEU A 12 2.34 13.09 -0.75
CA LEU A 12 2.25 11.65 -0.64
C LEU A 12 1.67 11.08 -1.93
N ILE A 13 2.23 9.96 -2.37
CA ILE A 13 1.70 9.18 -3.47
C ILE A 13 1.39 7.79 -2.92
N ALA A 14 0.12 7.42 -2.98
CA ALA A 14 -0.31 6.06 -2.66
C ALA A 14 -0.45 5.29 -3.97
N PHE A 15 0.07 4.09 -4.03
CA PHE A 15 0.05 3.31 -5.27
C PHE A 15 -0.38 1.87 -5.00
N ASP A 16 -1.17 1.33 -5.91
CA ASP A 16 -1.62 -0.05 -5.87
C ASP A 16 -0.49 -1.00 -6.30
N LEU A 17 -0.52 -2.22 -5.83
CA LEU A 17 0.51 -3.20 -6.12
C LEU A 17 0.14 -4.14 -7.26
N ASP A 18 -0.84 -4.99 -7.03
CA ASP A 18 -1.18 -6.06 -7.97
C ASP A 18 -1.80 -5.52 -9.25
N GLY A 19 -1.17 -5.86 -10.38
CA GLY A 19 -1.66 -5.41 -11.68
C GLY A 19 -1.38 -3.95 -12.00
N THR A 20 -0.75 -3.21 -11.11
CA THR A 20 -0.45 -1.80 -11.31
C THR A 20 1.05 -1.53 -11.22
N THR A 21 1.64 -1.78 -10.07
CA THR A 21 3.07 -1.50 -9.82
C THR A 21 3.91 -2.75 -9.92
N LEU A 22 3.36 -3.89 -9.53
CA LEU A 22 4.08 -5.16 -9.56
C LEU A 22 3.79 -5.93 -10.85
N HIS A 23 4.83 -6.53 -11.40
CA HIS A 23 4.74 -7.54 -12.44
C HIS A 23 4.61 -8.88 -11.78
N GLY A 24 3.60 -9.67 -12.20
CA GLY A 24 3.36 -10.93 -11.54
C GLY A 24 3.13 -10.72 -10.07
N PHE A 25 3.58 -11.66 -9.26
CA PHE A 25 3.30 -11.65 -7.83
C PHE A 25 4.24 -10.76 -7.00
N ALA A 26 5.48 -10.64 -7.43
CA ALA A 26 6.48 -10.02 -6.57
C ALA A 26 7.61 -9.30 -7.32
N GLU A 27 7.37 -8.91 -8.56
CA GLU A 27 8.41 -8.24 -9.34
C GLU A 27 8.14 -6.75 -9.50
N LEU A 28 9.13 -5.95 -9.11
CA LEU A 28 9.12 -4.51 -9.28
C LEU A 28 10.07 -4.13 -10.41
N SER A 29 9.56 -3.44 -11.44
CA SER A 29 10.42 -3.02 -12.54
C SER A 29 11.41 -1.95 -12.07
N GLU A 30 12.56 -1.92 -12.73
CA GLU A 30 13.58 -0.91 -12.45
C GLU A 30 13.05 0.50 -12.72
N ARG A 31 12.19 0.63 -13.73
CA ARG A 31 11.58 1.92 -14.06
C ARG A 31 10.68 2.42 -12.93
N ASN A 32 9.86 1.54 -12.37
CA ASN A 32 8.98 1.90 -11.25
C ASN A 32 9.80 2.22 -10.00
N ARG A 33 10.83 1.42 -9.72
CA ARG A 33 11.71 1.68 -8.59
C ARG A 33 12.37 3.06 -8.69
N ARG A 34 12.86 3.41 -9.87
CA ARG A 34 13.48 4.73 -10.11
C ARG A 34 12.48 5.87 -9.95
N ALA A 35 11.25 5.66 -10.41
CA ALA A 35 10.21 6.68 -10.25
C ALA A 35 9.90 6.92 -8.78
N MET A 36 9.83 5.86 -8.00
CA MET A 36 9.62 5.97 -6.55
C MET A 36 10.79 6.71 -5.87
N GLU A 37 12.00 6.38 -6.26
CA GLU A 37 13.19 7.01 -5.71
C GLU A 37 13.19 8.51 -6.00
N LYS A 38 12.81 8.88 -7.21
CA LYS A 38 12.70 10.30 -7.58
C LYS A 38 11.66 11.02 -6.74
N ALA A 39 10.53 10.37 -6.49
CA ALA A 39 9.50 10.97 -5.65
C ALA A 39 10.02 11.16 -4.23
N ASN A 40 10.71 10.16 -3.69
CA ASN A 40 11.33 10.28 -2.38
C ASN A 40 12.36 11.42 -2.32
N ASP A 41 13.18 11.57 -3.37
CA ASP A 41 14.17 12.64 -3.43
C ASP A 41 13.52 14.02 -3.48
N ALA A 42 12.28 14.10 -3.92
CA ALA A 42 11.49 15.32 -3.94
C ALA A 42 10.66 15.53 -2.66
N ASP A 43 10.98 14.79 -1.61
CA ASP A 43 10.28 14.84 -0.31
C ASP A 43 8.81 14.43 -0.39
N ILE A 44 8.50 13.52 -1.30
CA ILE A 44 7.16 12.95 -1.42
C ILE A 44 7.19 11.56 -0.81
N LEU A 45 6.26 11.30 0.12
CA LEU A 45 6.11 9.96 0.69
C LEU A 45 5.55 9.02 -0.38
N VAL A 46 6.14 7.84 -0.47
CA VAL A 46 5.75 6.81 -1.43
C VAL A 46 5.18 5.64 -0.64
N VAL A 47 3.87 5.43 -0.74
CA VAL A 47 3.15 4.52 0.16
C VAL A 47 2.40 3.46 -0.64
N PRO A 48 2.74 2.17 -0.51
CA PRO A 48 1.92 1.13 -1.11
C PRO A 48 0.57 1.06 -0.42
N ALA A 49 -0.48 0.90 -1.23
CA ALA A 49 -1.85 0.74 -0.75
C ALA A 49 -2.43 -0.51 -1.41
N THR A 50 -2.69 -1.55 -0.64
CA THR A 50 -2.95 -2.87 -1.16
C THR A 50 -4.02 -3.61 -0.38
N GLY A 51 -4.68 -4.56 -1.06
CA GLY A 51 -5.54 -5.54 -0.39
C GLY A 51 -4.76 -6.61 0.36
N ARG A 52 -3.48 -6.74 0.07
CA ARG A 52 -2.64 -7.72 0.77
C ARG A 52 -2.50 -7.38 2.24
N VAL A 53 -2.34 -8.41 3.06
CA VAL A 53 -1.97 -8.21 4.47
C VAL A 53 -0.47 -7.90 4.54
N ARG A 54 -0.04 -7.36 5.68
CA ARG A 54 1.33 -6.88 5.88
C ARG A 54 2.40 -7.89 5.45
N ASN A 55 2.23 -9.14 5.80
CA ASN A 55 3.24 -10.17 5.54
C ASN A 55 3.34 -10.57 4.07
N PHE A 56 2.39 -10.18 3.24
CA PHE A 56 2.40 -10.49 1.82
C PHE A 56 2.89 -9.35 0.93
N ILE A 57 3.36 -8.27 1.52
CA ILE A 57 4.05 -7.24 0.75
C ILE A 57 5.44 -7.79 0.43
N PRO A 58 5.80 -7.88 -0.86
CA PRO A 58 7.06 -8.52 -1.23
C PRO A 58 8.29 -7.73 -0.79
N PRO A 59 9.40 -8.43 -0.55
CA PRO A 59 10.65 -7.78 -0.13
C PRO A 59 11.16 -6.73 -1.09
N CYS A 60 10.87 -6.84 -2.38
CA CYS A 60 11.29 -5.83 -3.36
C CYS A 60 10.76 -4.43 -3.02
N LEU A 61 9.71 -4.34 -2.20
CA LEU A 61 9.19 -3.08 -1.70
C LEU A 61 9.65 -2.79 -0.28
N THR A 62 9.51 -3.76 0.61
CA THR A 62 9.84 -3.54 2.02
C THR A 62 11.33 -3.33 2.28
N GLU A 63 12.17 -3.78 1.37
CA GLU A 63 13.61 -3.56 1.47
C GLU A 63 14.07 -2.23 0.91
N LEU A 64 13.20 -1.48 0.25
CA LEU A 64 13.53 -0.13 -0.21
C LEU A 64 13.58 0.81 0.99
N PRO A 65 14.70 1.53 1.17
CA PRO A 65 14.90 2.32 2.39
C PRO A 65 13.92 3.48 2.55
N PHE A 66 13.28 3.91 1.48
CA PHE A 66 12.32 5.02 1.51
C PHE A 66 10.87 4.57 1.68
N ILE A 67 10.58 3.27 1.68
CA ILE A 67 9.23 2.76 1.95
C ILE A 67 9.10 2.61 3.47
N ARG A 68 8.46 3.59 4.09
CA ARG A 68 8.27 3.58 5.53
C ARG A 68 6.88 3.14 5.95
N TYR A 69 5.87 3.56 5.20
CA TYR A 69 4.48 3.29 5.55
C TYR A 69 3.82 2.42 4.49
N ALA A 70 2.86 1.63 4.90
CA ALA A 70 2.06 0.83 3.97
C ALA A 70 0.61 0.77 4.46
N ILE A 71 -0.31 0.91 3.52
CA ILE A 71 -1.73 0.74 3.75
C ILE A 71 -2.06 -0.67 3.28
N THR A 72 -2.57 -1.49 4.17
CA THR A 72 -2.81 -2.91 3.92
C THR A 72 -4.26 -3.29 4.15
N SER A 73 -4.62 -4.51 3.75
CA SER A 73 -5.97 -5.07 3.99
C SER A 73 -7.08 -4.13 3.52
N ASN A 74 -6.91 -3.54 2.34
CA ASN A 74 -7.87 -2.60 1.75
C ASN A 74 -8.18 -1.40 2.66
N GLY A 75 -7.21 -0.93 3.40
CA GLY A 75 -7.38 0.18 4.33
C GLY A 75 -7.66 -0.24 5.77
N GLY A 76 -7.76 -1.55 6.02
CA GLY A 76 -8.01 -2.06 7.37
C GLY A 76 -6.86 -1.86 8.34
N ALA A 77 -5.66 -1.61 7.82
CA ALA A 77 -4.50 -1.36 8.68
C ALA A 77 -3.50 -0.44 7.97
N VAL A 78 -2.81 0.37 8.75
CA VAL A 78 -1.69 1.18 8.29
C VAL A 78 -0.49 0.81 9.14
N TRP A 79 0.62 0.51 8.47
CA TRP A 79 1.84 0.06 9.13
C TRP A 79 2.99 1.02 8.96
N ASP A 80 3.81 1.09 9.99
CA ASP A 80 5.18 1.58 9.87
C ASP A 80 6.03 0.34 9.57
N VAL A 81 6.48 0.24 8.33
CA VAL A 81 7.18 -0.95 7.85
C VAL A 81 8.58 -1.06 8.46
N LEU A 82 9.24 0.08 8.69
CA LEU A 82 10.57 0.10 9.26
C LEU A 82 10.59 -0.33 10.72
N GLU A 83 9.62 0.15 11.49
CA GLU A 83 9.47 -0.23 12.89
C GLU A 83 8.69 -1.53 13.06
N ASN A 84 8.10 -2.04 11.99
CA ASN A 84 7.21 -3.19 11.99
C ASN A 84 6.10 -3.05 13.03
N LYS A 85 5.44 -1.92 13.00
CA LYS A 85 4.46 -1.51 13.99
C LYS A 85 3.18 -1.04 13.31
N VAL A 86 2.03 -1.53 13.78
CA VAL A 86 0.76 -1.04 13.27
C VAL A 86 0.48 0.34 13.85
N LEU A 87 0.11 1.28 12.99
CA LEU A 87 -0.20 2.66 13.40
C LEU A 87 -1.67 2.86 13.68
N CYS A 88 -2.52 2.26 12.86
CA CYS A 88 -3.96 2.29 13.08
C CYS A 88 -4.62 1.12 12.38
N THR A 89 -5.79 0.74 12.88
CA THR A 89 -6.60 -0.32 12.30
C THR A 89 -8.06 0.09 12.29
N ASP A 90 -8.78 -0.45 11.30
CA ASP A 90 -10.22 -0.31 11.22
C ASP A 90 -10.75 -1.68 10.79
N LEU A 91 -10.85 -2.57 11.76
CA LEU A 91 -11.14 -3.97 11.52
C LEU A 91 -12.62 -4.25 11.74
N ILE A 92 -13.12 -5.27 11.02
CA ILE A 92 -14.48 -5.74 11.22
C ILE A 92 -14.56 -6.40 12.61
N PRO A 93 -15.55 -6.04 13.45
CA PRO A 93 -15.71 -6.70 14.74
C PRO A 93 -15.88 -8.20 14.58
N THR A 94 -15.32 -8.96 15.49
CA THR A 94 -15.36 -10.42 15.43
C THR A 94 -16.78 -10.97 15.31
N GLU A 95 -17.73 -10.40 16.04
CA GLU A 95 -19.13 -10.82 15.97
C GLU A 95 -19.70 -10.65 14.58
N THR A 96 -19.43 -9.52 13.95
CA THR A 96 -19.89 -9.26 12.59
C THR A 96 -19.25 -10.22 11.60
N ALA A 97 -17.96 -10.49 11.76
CA ALA A 97 -17.24 -11.42 10.89
C ALA A 97 -17.83 -12.82 10.99
N LEU A 98 -18.20 -13.26 12.18
CA LEU A 98 -18.82 -14.57 12.39
C LEU A 98 -20.21 -14.64 11.75
N GLU A 99 -20.99 -13.57 11.82
CA GLU A 99 -22.29 -13.51 11.15
C GLU A 99 -22.16 -13.60 9.64
N VAL A 100 -21.19 -12.90 9.08
CA VAL A 100 -20.92 -12.94 7.64
C VAL A 100 -20.46 -14.34 7.23
N GLN A 101 -19.63 -14.98 8.04
CA GLN A 101 -19.17 -16.34 7.78
C GLN A 101 -20.35 -17.32 7.71
N LYS A 102 -21.32 -17.20 8.61
CA LYS A 102 -22.52 -18.02 8.60
C LYS A 102 -23.30 -17.87 7.29
N ILE A 103 -23.42 -16.66 6.80
CA ILE A 103 -24.11 -16.40 5.54
C ILE A 103 -23.43 -17.14 4.40
N PHE A 104 -22.11 -17.09 4.33
CA PHE A 104 -21.35 -17.79 3.30
C PHE A 104 -21.51 -19.32 3.45
N ASP A 105 -21.48 -19.83 4.65
CA ASP A 105 -21.63 -21.27 4.89
C ASP A 105 -22.99 -21.79 4.40
N ASP A 106 -24.02 -20.96 4.45
CA ASP A 106 -25.35 -21.34 3.99
C ASP A 106 -25.48 -21.40 2.46
N TYR A 107 -24.50 -20.91 1.73
CA TYR A 107 -24.52 -20.87 0.26
C TYR A 107 -23.62 -21.89 -0.40
N GLU A 108 -23.17 -22.87 0.28
CA GLU A 108 -22.35 -23.93 -0.29
C GLU A 108 -23.08 -24.90 -1.17
#